data_0ccab34cab3cd1b3459e67dfdc80fe90
#
_entry.id   0ccab34cab3cd1b3459e67dfdc80fe90
#
_cell.length_a   1.000
_cell.length_b   1.000
_cell.length_c   1.000
_cell.angle_alpha   90.00
_cell.angle_beta   90.00
_cell.angle_gamma   90.00
#
_symmetry.space_group_name_H-M   'P 1'
#
loop_
_entity.id
_entity.type
_entity.pdbx_description
1 polymer ?
#
loop_
_entity_poly.entity_id
_entity_poly.type
_entity_poly.pdbx_seq_one_letter_code
_entity_poly.pdbx_strand_id
1 'polypeptide(L)'
;EVIVRHLNKKIVQEVRSGVQSIDIVDFPNEKGYFMLWQLVVSNERKDQKIIPIFINDDKVFRPMAGIKIWEAILDNKYRIYAKGSNSIDTETYEMIKRISQDYAYDTFIHLKGEMEKRMEEIHRKYQYALKLRTEAAEHIGIENIRTHKLISLGKEKAEMEQLYMNSKKICPEFTLMLLVHLE
;
A
#
# COMPACT_ATOMS: atom_id res chain seq x y z
N GLU A 1 -3.16 -8.93 -9.95
CA GLU A 1 -4.09 -9.27 -8.83
C GLU A 1 -4.44 -10.77 -8.80
N VAL A 2 -4.75 -11.38 -9.94
CA VAL A 2 -5.07 -12.82 -10.03
C VAL A 2 -3.86 -13.70 -9.73
N ILE A 3 -2.66 -13.35 -10.23
CA ILE A 3 -1.41 -14.10 -10.02
C ILE A 3 -0.99 -14.03 -8.56
N VAL A 4 -1.07 -12.85 -7.93
CA VAL A 4 -0.76 -12.66 -6.50
C VAL A 4 -1.73 -13.43 -5.62
N ARG A 5 -3.03 -13.48 -5.95
CA ARG A 5 -4.02 -14.30 -5.24
C ARG A 5 -3.79 -15.81 -5.42
N HIS A 6 -3.31 -16.23 -6.57
CA HIS A 6 -3.02 -17.66 -6.83
C HIS A 6 -1.76 -18.11 -6.08
N LEU A 7 -0.72 -17.26 -6.08
CA LEU A 7 0.48 -17.46 -5.26
C LEU A 7 0.13 -17.45 -3.77
N ASN A 8 -0.68 -16.50 -3.29
CA ASN A 8 -1.12 -16.48 -1.90
C ASN A 8 -1.90 -17.73 -1.48
N LYS A 9 -2.79 -18.28 -2.31
CA LYS A 9 -3.51 -19.51 -1.95
C LYS A 9 -2.59 -20.72 -1.81
N LYS A 10 -1.59 -20.88 -2.68
CA LYS A 10 -0.59 -21.96 -2.57
C LYS A 10 0.36 -21.73 -1.40
N ILE A 11 0.85 -20.53 -1.22
CA ILE A 11 1.92 -20.18 -0.28
C ILE A 11 1.37 -20.04 1.15
N VAL A 12 0.21 -19.46 1.37
CA VAL A 12 -0.42 -19.37 2.72
C VAL A 12 -0.78 -20.75 3.28
N GLN A 13 -1.08 -21.73 2.45
CA GLN A 13 -1.26 -23.11 2.91
C GLN A 13 0.05 -23.80 3.30
N GLU A 14 1.18 -23.41 2.72
CA GLU A 14 2.50 -24.02 2.93
C GLU A 14 3.41 -23.24 3.91
N VAL A 15 3.24 -21.94 4.07
CA VAL A 15 4.00 -21.07 5.02
C VAL A 15 3.78 -21.47 6.50
N ARG A 16 2.81 -22.31 6.80
CA ARG A 16 2.69 -22.90 8.14
C ARG A 16 3.79 -23.90 8.50
N SER A 17 4.66 -24.29 7.56
CA SER A 17 5.68 -25.33 7.75
C SER A 17 7.13 -24.91 7.53
N GLY A 18 7.43 -23.64 7.22
CA GLY A 18 8.82 -23.16 7.00
C GLY A 18 8.95 -22.25 5.78
N VAL A 19 10.11 -21.60 5.66
CA VAL A 19 10.46 -20.77 4.49
C VAL A 19 10.81 -21.70 3.33
N GLN A 20 10.11 -21.56 2.21
CA GLN A 20 10.39 -22.35 1.02
C GLN A 20 11.68 -21.87 0.33
N SER A 21 12.47 -22.81 -0.18
CA SER A 21 13.61 -22.51 -1.04
C SER A 21 13.18 -22.48 -2.50
N ILE A 22 13.62 -21.43 -3.20
CA ILE A 22 13.41 -21.27 -4.64
C ILE A 22 14.75 -21.01 -5.33
N ASP A 23 14.82 -21.35 -6.60
CA ASP A 23 15.88 -20.99 -7.52
C ASP A 23 15.30 -20.12 -8.65
N ILE A 24 16.01 -19.08 -9.03
CA ILE A 24 15.62 -18.18 -10.11
C ILE A 24 16.54 -18.42 -11.30
N VAL A 25 15.93 -18.74 -12.44
CA VAL A 25 16.67 -18.96 -13.69
C VAL A 25 17.36 -17.65 -14.11
N ASP A 26 18.65 -17.75 -14.44
CA ASP A 26 19.50 -16.61 -14.86
C ASP A 26 19.71 -15.52 -13.80
N PHE A 27 19.46 -15.81 -12.53
CA PHE A 27 19.82 -14.91 -11.44
C PHE A 27 21.26 -15.21 -10.97
N PRO A 28 22.09 -14.19 -10.70
CA PRO A 28 23.42 -14.42 -10.16
C PRO A 28 23.31 -15.22 -8.84
N ASN A 29 24.28 -16.13 -8.60
CA ASN A 29 24.31 -17.05 -7.46
C ASN A 29 24.41 -16.32 -6.10
N GLU A 30 23.49 -15.40 -5.84
CA GLU A 30 23.34 -14.76 -4.53
C GLU A 30 22.25 -15.49 -3.76
N LYS A 31 22.64 -16.06 -2.63
CA LYS A 31 21.71 -16.67 -1.67
C LYS A 31 21.15 -15.64 -0.72
N GLY A 32 19.93 -15.85 -0.26
CA GLY A 32 19.32 -14.93 0.68
C GLY A 32 17.80 -14.97 0.72
N TYR A 33 17.22 -14.05 1.45
CA TYR A 33 15.78 -13.96 1.65
C TYR A 33 15.16 -12.96 0.69
N PHE A 34 14.21 -13.43 -0.10
CA PHE A 34 13.33 -12.57 -0.89
C PHE A 34 11.97 -12.44 -0.20
N MET A 35 11.51 -11.21 -0.11
CA MET A 35 10.21 -10.88 0.49
C MET A 35 9.41 -9.99 -0.43
N LEU A 36 8.12 -10.23 -0.44
CA LEU A 36 7.16 -9.39 -1.11
C LEU A 36 6.25 -8.76 -0.07
N TRP A 37 6.30 -7.46 0.04
CA TRP A 37 5.46 -6.69 0.95
C TRP A 37 4.37 -5.95 0.20
N GLN A 38 3.21 -5.85 0.82
CA GLN A 38 2.12 -4.98 0.39
C GLN A 38 2.02 -3.79 1.33
N LEU A 39 2.18 -2.60 0.78
CA LEU A 39 1.89 -1.35 1.46
C LEU A 39 0.53 -0.86 0.97
N VAL A 40 -0.41 -0.71 1.90
CA VAL A 40 -1.73 -0.13 1.64
C VAL A 40 -1.83 1.17 2.40
N VAL A 41 -2.21 2.22 1.70
CA VAL A 41 -2.49 3.52 2.29
C VAL A 41 -3.97 3.79 2.04
N SER A 42 -4.74 3.94 3.10
CA SER A 42 -6.19 4.08 3.00
C SER A 42 -6.71 5.30 3.71
N ASN A 43 -7.64 5.97 3.04
CA ASN A 43 -8.63 6.86 3.60
C ASN A 43 -10.00 6.50 2.99
N GLU A 44 -10.62 7.35 2.19
CA GLU A 44 -11.81 7.02 1.37
C GLU A 44 -11.46 6.15 0.15
N ARG A 45 -10.21 6.18 -0.29
CA ARG A 45 -9.63 5.33 -1.33
C ARG A 45 -8.53 4.47 -0.75
N LYS A 46 -8.29 3.33 -1.41
CA LYS A 46 -7.15 2.45 -1.12
C LYS A 46 -6.14 2.57 -2.24
N ASP A 47 -4.98 3.13 -1.92
CA ASP A 47 -3.80 3.06 -2.78
C ASP A 47 -2.90 1.95 -2.24
N GLN A 48 -2.44 1.07 -3.14
CA GLN A 48 -1.60 -0.07 -2.76
C GLN A 48 -0.36 -0.14 -3.63
N LYS A 49 0.74 -0.54 -3.03
CA LYS A 49 2.00 -0.80 -3.74
C LYS A 49 2.62 -2.09 -3.24
N ILE A 50 3.14 -2.86 -4.19
CA ILE A 50 3.93 -4.05 -3.91
C ILE A 50 5.39 -3.64 -3.86
N ILE A 51 6.08 -4.07 -2.80
CA ILE A 51 7.48 -3.72 -2.54
C ILE A 51 8.28 -5.03 -2.46
N PRO A 52 9.03 -5.38 -3.54
CA PRO A 52 9.92 -6.51 -3.53
C PRO A 52 11.23 -6.15 -2.82
N ILE A 53 11.67 -6.98 -1.91
CA ILE A 53 12.88 -6.80 -1.11
C ILE A 53 13.71 -8.07 -1.16
N PHE A 54 15.02 -7.92 -1.40
CA PHE A 54 15.98 -9.00 -1.30
C PHE A 54 17.12 -8.60 -0.36
N ILE A 55 17.43 -9.50 0.56
CA ILE A 55 18.53 -9.37 1.50
C ILE A 55 19.34 -10.66 1.39
N ASN A 56 20.63 -10.54 1.03
CA ASN A 56 21.47 -11.71 0.90
C ASN A 56 21.85 -12.29 2.28
N ASP A 57 22.44 -13.48 2.29
CA ASP A 57 22.84 -14.17 3.53
C ASP A 57 23.89 -13.38 4.33
N ASP A 58 24.66 -12.50 3.68
CA ASP A 58 25.56 -11.53 4.34
C ASP A 58 24.83 -10.36 5.00
N LYS A 59 23.50 -10.39 5.03
CA LYS A 59 22.62 -9.32 5.58
C LYS A 59 22.71 -8.00 4.83
N VAL A 60 23.09 -8.02 3.54
CA VAL A 60 23.15 -6.83 2.68
C VAL A 60 21.86 -6.68 1.90
N PHE A 61 21.23 -5.52 2.03
CA PHE A 61 20.02 -5.17 1.27
C PHE A 61 20.36 -4.86 -0.19
N ARG A 62 19.68 -5.52 -1.13
CA ARG A 62 19.87 -5.41 -2.58
C ARG A 62 18.55 -5.05 -3.29
N PRO A 63 18.18 -3.77 -3.36
CA PRO A 63 16.87 -3.35 -3.89
C PRO A 63 16.68 -3.74 -5.35
N MET A 64 17.69 -3.58 -6.20
CA MET A 64 17.60 -3.95 -7.62
C MET A 64 17.49 -5.46 -7.84
N ALA A 65 18.11 -6.27 -6.98
CA ALA A 65 17.96 -7.71 -7.02
C ALA A 65 16.52 -8.12 -6.66
N GLY A 66 15.91 -7.49 -5.66
CA GLY A 66 14.51 -7.71 -5.31
C GLY A 66 13.56 -7.47 -6.48
N ILE A 67 13.76 -6.40 -7.24
CA ILE A 67 12.95 -6.09 -8.43
C ILE A 67 13.11 -7.17 -9.50
N LYS A 68 14.36 -7.56 -9.81
CA LYS A 68 14.65 -8.61 -10.82
C LYS A 68 14.07 -9.97 -10.43
N ILE A 69 14.16 -10.35 -9.15
CA ILE A 69 13.56 -11.59 -8.65
C ILE A 69 12.03 -11.53 -8.83
N TRP A 70 11.42 -10.41 -8.51
CA TRP A 70 9.98 -10.23 -8.70
C TRP A 70 9.57 -10.35 -10.16
N GLU A 71 10.30 -9.73 -11.08
CA GLU A 71 10.06 -9.83 -12.53
C GLU A 71 10.21 -11.29 -12.99
N ALA A 72 11.26 -12.00 -12.55
CA ALA A 72 11.44 -13.41 -12.87
C ALA A 72 10.30 -14.30 -12.34
N ILE A 73 9.78 -14.01 -11.15
CA ILE A 73 8.61 -14.71 -10.59
C ILE A 73 7.38 -14.47 -11.45
N LEU A 74 7.13 -13.23 -11.88
CA LEU A 74 6.01 -12.89 -12.78
C LEU A 74 6.12 -13.58 -14.13
N ASP A 75 7.34 -13.75 -14.64
CA ASP A 75 7.64 -14.45 -15.89
C ASP A 75 7.63 -15.99 -15.75
N ASN A 76 7.34 -16.53 -14.56
CA ASN A 76 7.43 -17.97 -14.22
C ASN A 76 8.84 -18.57 -14.42
N LYS A 77 9.92 -17.78 -14.29
CA LYS A 77 11.32 -18.20 -14.40
C LYS A 77 11.89 -18.63 -13.04
N TYR A 78 11.18 -19.48 -12.33
CA TYR A 78 11.60 -19.98 -11.02
C TYR A 78 11.35 -21.48 -10.88
N ARG A 79 12.08 -22.12 -9.98
CA ARG A 79 11.92 -23.52 -9.57
C ARG A 79 11.70 -23.57 -8.07
N ILE A 80 10.73 -24.33 -7.62
CA ILE A 80 10.49 -24.53 -6.19
C ILE A 80 11.14 -25.84 -5.78
N TYR A 81 11.96 -25.82 -4.75
CA TYR A 81 12.53 -27.01 -4.16
C TYR A 81 11.57 -27.56 -3.10
N ALA A 82 11.14 -28.81 -3.26
CA ALA A 82 10.18 -29.46 -2.37
C ALA A 82 10.75 -29.81 -0.98
N LYS A 83 12.05 -29.62 -0.75
CA LYS A 83 12.73 -29.94 0.50
C LYS A 83 13.64 -28.79 0.94
N GLY A 84 13.16 -28.04 1.87
CA GLY A 84 13.93 -27.02 2.55
C GLY A 84 13.04 -26.19 3.44
N SER A 85 12.66 -26.71 4.61
CA SER A 85 12.13 -25.84 5.65
C SER A 85 13.32 -25.15 6.32
N ASN A 86 13.92 -24.19 5.67
CA ASN A 86 14.84 -23.30 6.35
C ASN A 86 14.00 -22.45 7.31
N SER A 87 14.08 -22.72 8.60
CA SER A 87 13.48 -21.85 9.60
C SER A 87 14.31 -20.58 9.66
N ILE A 88 13.67 -19.44 9.41
CA ILE A 88 14.29 -18.16 9.70
C ILE A 88 14.31 -17.96 11.22
N ASP A 89 15.47 -17.59 11.77
CA ASP A 89 15.56 -17.25 13.17
C ASP A 89 14.87 -15.89 13.43
N THR A 90 14.41 -15.69 14.67
CA THR A 90 13.64 -14.50 15.05
C THR A 90 14.44 -13.21 14.88
N GLU A 91 15.76 -13.26 15.16
CA GLU A 91 16.61 -12.09 15.04
C GLU A 91 16.76 -11.64 13.59
N THR A 92 17.04 -12.58 12.69
CA THR A 92 17.10 -12.34 11.24
C THR A 92 15.75 -11.81 10.72
N TYR A 93 14.62 -12.39 11.14
CA TYR A 93 13.30 -11.94 10.73
C TYR A 93 13.01 -10.49 11.16
N GLU A 94 13.28 -10.13 12.41
CA GLU A 94 13.06 -8.75 12.91
C GLU A 94 14.01 -7.75 12.24
N MET A 95 15.25 -8.12 11.96
CA MET A 95 16.17 -7.28 11.19
C MET A 95 15.65 -7.03 9.78
N ILE A 96 15.25 -8.06 9.07
CA ILE A 96 14.68 -7.99 7.73
C ILE A 96 13.43 -7.10 7.70
N LYS A 97 12.54 -7.29 8.67
CA LYS A 97 11.32 -6.51 8.82
C LYS A 97 11.63 -5.02 9.02
N ARG A 98 12.61 -4.70 9.85
CA ARG A 98 13.06 -3.32 10.09
C ARG A 98 13.60 -2.68 8.81
N ILE A 99 14.51 -3.35 8.09
CA ILE A 99 15.03 -2.86 6.80
C ILE A 99 13.90 -2.65 5.80
N SER A 100 12.94 -3.58 5.77
CA SER A 100 11.78 -3.48 4.89
C SER A 100 10.89 -2.28 5.21
N GLN A 101 10.67 -2.00 6.49
CA GLN A 101 9.90 -0.85 6.95
C GLN A 101 10.59 0.47 6.61
N ASP A 102 11.90 0.56 6.85
CA ASP A 102 12.70 1.75 6.53
C ASP A 102 12.66 2.04 5.01
N TYR A 103 12.82 1.01 4.19
CA TYR A 103 12.73 1.16 2.72
C TYR A 103 11.32 1.52 2.24
N ALA A 104 10.28 0.97 2.87
CA ALA A 104 8.90 1.25 2.53
C ALA A 104 8.46 2.67 2.95
N TYR A 105 9.16 3.27 3.90
CA TYR A 105 8.79 4.58 4.45
C TYR A 105 8.75 5.68 3.38
N ASP A 106 9.75 5.77 2.52
CA ASP A 106 9.77 6.77 1.43
C ASP A 106 8.59 6.57 0.47
N THR A 107 8.27 5.31 0.16
CA THR A 107 7.11 4.97 -0.66
C THR A 107 5.80 5.39 0.03
N PHE A 108 5.70 5.19 1.34
CA PHE A 108 4.55 5.63 2.12
C PHE A 108 4.40 7.15 2.08
N ILE A 109 5.48 7.90 2.32
CA ILE A 109 5.44 9.37 2.28
C ILE A 109 5.00 9.88 0.92
N HIS A 110 5.49 9.27 -0.16
CA HIS A 110 5.06 9.63 -1.52
C HIS A 110 3.57 9.39 -1.74
N LEU A 111 3.07 8.17 -1.44
CA LEU A 111 1.64 7.82 -1.60
C LEU A 111 0.74 8.70 -0.73
N LYS A 112 1.15 8.96 0.52
CA LYS A 112 0.46 9.88 1.42
C LYS A 112 0.37 11.28 0.82
N GLY A 113 1.48 11.82 0.32
CA GLY A 113 1.50 13.16 -0.30
C GLY A 113 0.61 13.26 -1.55
N GLU A 114 0.57 12.23 -2.39
CA GLU A 114 -0.35 12.18 -3.53
C GLU A 114 -1.82 12.14 -3.10
N MET A 115 -2.12 11.37 -2.05
CA MET A 115 -3.45 11.27 -1.50
C MET A 115 -3.90 12.60 -0.88
N GLU A 116 -3.05 13.27 -0.11
CA GLU A 116 -3.31 14.58 0.49
C GLU A 116 -3.58 15.63 -0.60
N LYS A 117 -2.77 15.70 -1.65
CA LYS A 117 -2.98 16.62 -2.80
C LYS A 117 -4.34 16.39 -3.47
N ARG A 118 -4.71 15.13 -3.71
CA ARG A 118 -6.03 14.80 -4.29
C ARG A 118 -7.17 15.28 -3.40
N MET A 119 -7.07 15.06 -2.09
CA MET A 119 -8.09 15.48 -1.13
C MET A 119 -8.22 17.00 -1.06
N GLU A 120 -7.10 17.74 -1.10
CA GLU A 120 -7.11 19.20 -1.15
C GLU A 120 -7.77 19.75 -2.43
N GLU A 121 -7.54 19.09 -3.58
CA GLU A 121 -8.19 19.48 -4.84
C GLU A 121 -9.70 19.24 -4.79
N ILE A 122 -10.13 18.09 -4.26
CA ILE A 122 -11.56 17.78 -4.09
C ILE A 122 -12.20 18.80 -3.16
N HIS A 123 -11.55 19.07 -2.03
CA HIS A 123 -12.04 20.04 -1.04
C HIS A 123 -12.18 21.46 -1.63
N ARG A 124 -11.17 21.94 -2.37
CA ARG A 124 -11.24 23.24 -3.06
C ARG A 124 -12.37 23.33 -4.07
N LYS A 125 -12.55 22.29 -4.89
CA LYS A 125 -13.67 22.22 -5.86
C LYS A 125 -15.01 22.25 -5.16
N TYR A 126 -15.12 21.54 -4.06
CA TYR A 126 -16.34 21.52 -3.26
C TYR A 126 -16.63 22.88 -2.62
N GLN A 127 -15.64 23.53 -1.99
CA GLN A 127 -15.79 24.87 -1.43
C GLN A 127 -16.25 25.88 -2.47
N TYR A 128 -15.66 25.83 -3.67
CA TYR A 128 -16.06 26.69 -4.77
C TYR A 128 -17.52 26.45 -5.20
N ALA A 129 -17.92 25.19 -5.38
CA ALA A 129 -19.28 24.84 -5.72
C ALA A 129 -20.30 25.26 -4.63
N LEU A 130 -19.92 25.08 -3.35
CA LEU A 130 -20.73 25.50 -2.23
C LEU A 130 -20.90 27.02 -2.19
N LYS A 131 -19.84 27.80 -2.45
CA LYS A 131 -19.89 29.25 -2.53
C LYS A 131 -20.90 29.70 -3.59
N LEU A 132 -20.82 29.19 -4.82
CA LEU A 132 -21.76 29.53 -5.91
C LEU A 132 -23.21 29.17 -5.55
N ARG A 133 -23.43 28.02 -4.90
CA ARG A 133 -24.77 27.58 -4.47
C ARG A 133 -25.32 28.48 -3.35
N THR A 134 -24.44 28.98 -2.47
CA THR A 134 -24.84 29.92 -1.40
C THR A 134 -25.23 31.26 -1.99
N GLU A 135 -24.40 31.82 -2.89
CA GLU A 135 -24.69 33.07 -3.61
C GLU A 135 -26.03 32.95 -4.38
N ALA A 136 -26.25 31.84 -5.08
CA ALA A 136 -27.52 31.61 -5.77
C ALA A 136 -28.73 31.51 -4.79
N ALA A 137 -28.50 30.90 -3.63
CA ALA A 137 -29.57 30.79 -2.61
C ALA A 137 -29.94 32.15 -1.99
N GLU A 138 -28.96 33.05 -1.83
CA GLU A 138 -29.20 34.41 -1.33
C GLU A 138 -30.13 35.26 -2.24
N HIS A 139 -30.12 34.97 -3.55
CA HIS A 139 -30.93 35.65 -4.54
C HIS A 139 -32.37 35.07 -4.67
N ILE A 140 -32.74 34.07 -3.88
CA ILE A 140 -34.08 33.52 -3.87
C ILE A 140 -35.04 34.55 -3.26
N GLY A 141 -36.05 34.98 -4.05
CA GLY A 141 -37.00 36.03 -3.64
C GLY A 141 -37.96 35.61 -2.54
N ILE A 142 -38.19 34.29 -2.34
CA ILE A 142 -39.12 33.78 -1.32
C ILE A 142 -38.33 33.47 -0.05
N GLU A 143 -38.57 34.23 1.00
CA GLU A 143 -37.79 34.23 2.24
C GLU A 143 -37.74 32.87 2.93
N ASN A 144 -38.85 32.17 3.06
CA ASN A 144 -38.86 30.84 3.68
C ASN A 144 -38.04 29.82 2.92
N ILE A 145 -38.06 29.85 1.58
CA ILE A 145 -37.27 28.97 0.72
C ILE A 145 -35.79 29.31 0.83
N ARG A 146 -35.47 30.62 0.79
CA ARG A 146 -34.09 31.12 0.96
C ARG A 146 -33.47 30.62 2.27
N THR A 147 -34.16 30.88 3.38
CA THR A 147 -33.73 30.51 4.73
C THR A 147 -33.52 29.00 4.85
N HIS A 148 -34.46 28.18 4.40
CA HIS A 148 -34.33 26.74 4.42
C HIS A 148 -33.16 26.26 3.59
N LYS A 149 -32.91 26.83 2.41
CA LYS A 149 -31.82 26.50 1.53
C LYS A 149 -30.44 26.83 2.15
N LEU A 150 -30.31 28.01 2.76
CA LEU A 150 -29.08 28.44 3.44
C LEU A 150 -28.77 27.57 4.66
N ILE A 151 -29.78 27.19 5.45
CA ILE A 151 -29.57 26.24 6.56
C ILE A 151 -29.10 24.90 6.06
N SER A 152 -29.71 24.37 4.98
CA SER A 152 -29.26 23.10 4.36
C SER A 152 -27.83 23.15 3.87
N LEU A 153 -27.43 24.24 3.19
CA LEU A 153 -26.07 24.43 2.72
C LEU A 153 -25.05 24.56 3.87
N GLY A 154 -25.45 25.19 4.97
CA GLY A 154 -24.64 25.29 6.20
C GLY A 154 -24.37 23.92 6.83
N LYS A 155 -25.37 23.03 6.87
CA LYS A 155 -25.20 21.65 7.35
C LYS A 155 -24.28 20.85 6.43
N GLU A 156 -24.51 20.93 5.12
CA GLU A 156 -23.68 20.28 4.10
C GLU A 156 -22.23 20.72 4.21
N LYS A 157 -21.97 22.02 4.45
CA LYS A 157 -20.62 22.55 4.69
C LYS A 157 -19.96 21.90 5.90
N ALA A 158 -20.67 21.84 7.02
CA ALA A 158 -20.13 21.26 8.25
C ALA A 158 -19.79 19.78 8.10
N GLU A 159 -20.67 19.02 7.45
CA GLU A 159 -20.44 17.59 7.16
C GLU A 159 -19.19 17.37 6.28
N MET A 160 -19.06 18.17 5.22
CA MET A 160 -17.91 18.05 4.32
C MET A 160 -16.58 18.49 4.95
N GLU A 161 -16.58 19.52 5.80
CA GLU A 161 -15.42 19.91 6.58
C GLU A 161 -14.99 18.77 7.54
N GLN A 162 -15.96 18.12 8.17
CA GLN A 162 -15.67 16.98 9.05
C GLN A 162 -15.11 15.78 8.27
N LEU A 163 -15.67 15.46 7.10
CA LEU A 163 -15.14 14.42 6.22
C LEU A 163 -13.72 14.74 5.76
N TYR A 164 -13.45 15.98 5.37
CA TYR A 164 -12.12 16.42 4.99
C TYR A 164 -11.11 16.29 6.14
N MET A 165 -11.48 16.67 7.35
CA MET A 165 -10.62 16.51 8.52
C MET A 165 -10.35 15.03 8.86
N ASN A 166 -11.35 14.16 8.69
CA ASN A 166 -11.20 12.73 8.90
C ASN A 166 -10.32 12.08 7.82
N SER A 167 -10.42 12.53 6.57
CA SER A 167 -9.64 12.02 5.46
C SER A 167 -8.12 12.29 5.57
N LYS A 168 -7.72 13.24 6.43
CA LYS A 168 -6.31 13.49 6.76
C LYS A 168 -5.69 12.43 7.67
N LYS A 169 -6.51 11.60 8.32
CA LYS A 169 -6.04 10.49 9.14
C LYS A 169 -5.69 9.30 8.24
N ILE A 170 -4.45 9.28 7.78
CA ILE A 170 -3.95 8.25 6.89
C ILE A 170 -3.11 7.27 7.71
N CYS A 171 -3.52 6.01 7.76
CA CYS A 171 -2.79 4.92 8.40
C CYS A 171 -2.26 3.95 7.34
N PRO A 172 -0.96 3.64 7.32
CA PRO A 172 -0.43 2.61 6.45
C PRO A 172 -0.67 1.22 7.04
N GLU A 173 -1.02 0.27 6.19
CA GLU A 173 -0.97 -1.16 6.49
C GLU A 173 0.20 -1.76 5.70
N PHE A 174 1.12 -2.41 6.40
CA PHE A 174 2.30 -3.04 5.80
C PHE A 174 2.27 -4.53 6.09
N THR A 175 1.98 -5.33 5.06
CA THR A 175 1.71 -6.76 5.19
C THR A 175 2.71 -7.58 4.38
N LEU A 176 3.34 -8.56 5.00
CA LEU A 176 4.18 -9.55 4.30
C LEU A 176 3.27 -10.50 3.52
N MET A 177 3.50 -10.59 2.21
CA MET A 177 2.73 -11.45 1.30
C MET A 177 3.47 -12.74 0.96
N LEU A 178 4.80 -12.68 0.87
CA LEU A 178 5.65 -13.80 0.48
C LEU A 178 7.00 -13.67 1.17
N LEU A 179 7.51 -14.78 1.67
CA LEU A 179 8.88 -14.94 2.16
C LEU A 179 9.42 -16.24 1.61
N VAL A 180 10.52 -16.17 0.88
CA VAL A 180 11.23 -17.33 0.33
C VAL A 180 12.74 -17.14 0.48
N HIS A 181 13.48 -18.24 0.51
CA HIS A 181 14.92 -18.25 0.49
C HIS A 181 15.42 -18.67 -0.89
N LEU A 182 16.36 -17.92 -1.46
CA LEU A 182 17.08 -18.27 -2.71
C LEU A 182 18.32 -19.07 -2.35
N GLU A 183 18.54 -20.20 -3.05
CA GLU A 183 19.68 -21.09 -2.87
C GLU A 183 20.74 -20.89 -3.96
#